data_d8e1d6cf02eb86bc544cdd5587dc6ec3
#
_entry.id   d8e1d6cf02eb86bc544cdd5587dc6ec3
#
_cell.length_a   1.000
_cell.length_b   1.000
_cell.length_c   1.000
_cell.angle_alpha   90.00
_cell.angle_beta   90.00
_cell.angle_gamma   90.00
#
_symmetry.space_group_name_H-M   'P 1'
#
loop_
_entity.id
_entity.type
_entity.pdbx_description
1 polymer ?
#
loop_
_entity_poly.entity_id
_entity_poly.type
_entity_poly.pdbx_seq_one_letter_code
_entity_poly.pdbx_strand_id
1 'polypeptide(L)'
;YKSIEEKGANFLYLIVKNYVFADGNKRIAATLFIYFLNFYGILYKNGKQVIDNNTLTALTLLIAESNPKEKEVIIDLVMNFLNNE
;
A
#
# COMPACT_ATOMS: atom_id res chain seq x y z
N TYR A 1 3.89 15.29 2.21
CA TYR A 1 3.81 14.14 3.14
C TYR A 1 5.02 14.18 4.06
N LYS A 2 4.79 13.82 5.33
CA LYS A 2 5.81 13.99 6.36
C LYS A 2 6.84 12.88 6.43
N SER A 3 6.52 11.70 5.92
CA SER A 3 7.42 10.55 6.02
C SER A 3 7.32 9.70 4.76
N ILE A 4 8.31 8.82 4.59
CA ILE A 4 8.28 7.87 3.47
C ILE A 4 7.10 6.90 3.65
N GLU A 5 6.80 6.52 4.88
CA GLU A 5 5.68 5.63 5.16
C GLU A 5 4.35 6.27 4.77
N GLU A 6 4.17 7.53 5.10
CA GLU A 6 2.97 8.25 4.72
C GLU A 6 2.88 8.40 3.19
N LYS A 7 3.99 8.74 2.56
CA LYS A 7 4.05 8.84 1.10
C LYS A 7 3.71 7.51 0.45
N GLY A 8 4.25 6.42 0.98
CA GLY A 8 3.97 5.08 0.46
C GLY A 8 2.50 4.70 0.61
N ALA A 9 1.91 4.99 1.77
CA ALA A 9 0.50 4.69 1.99
C ALA A 9 -0.39 5.47 1.03
N ASN A 10 -0.10 6.75 0.82
CA ASN A 10 -0.85 7.56 -0.14
C ASN A 10 -0.64 7.08 -1.56
N PHE A 11 0.57 6.66 -1.89
CA PHE A 11 0.89 6.14 -3.21
C PHE A 11 0.05 4.90 -3.53
N LEU A 12 0.00 3.95 -2.60
CA LEU A 12 -0.81 2.75 -2.77
C LEU A 12 -2.28 3.10 -2.95
N TYR A 13 -2.79 3.98 -2.09
CA TYR A 13 -4.18 4.39 -2.15
C TYR A 13 -4.51 4.99 -3.52
N LEU A 14 -3.67 5.91 -4.00
CA LEU A 14 -3.92 6.59 -5.27
C LEU A 14 -3.83 5.64 -6.45
N ILE A 15 -2.85 4.72 -6.46
CA ILE A 15 -2.74 3.77 -7.55
C ILE A 15 -4.00 2.91 -7.63
N VAL A 16 -4.43 2.38 -6.50
CA VAL A 16 -5.59 1.50 -6.50
C VAL A 16 -6.85 2.24 -6.93
N LYS A 17 -7.07 3.44 -6.38
CA LYS A 17 -8.27 4.21 -6.70
C LYS A 17 -8.30 4.70 -8.14
N ASN A 18 -7.14 5.01 -8.72
CA ASN A 18 -7.10 5.61 -10.06
C ASN A 18 -6.92 4.61 -11.18
N TYR A 19 -6.33 3.45 -10.90
CA TYR A 19 -5.93 2.53 -11.97
C TYR A 19 -6.48 1.12 -11.87
N VAL A 20 -7.22 0.80 -10.81
CA VAL A 20 -7.75 -0.54 -10.64
C VAL A 20 -9.18 -0.59 -11.17
N PHE A 21 -9.31 -0.71 -12.49
CA PHE A 21 -10.61 -0.74 -13.16
C PHE A 21 -10.97 -2.12 -13.69
N ALA A 22 -9.99 -3.02 -13.82
CA ALA A 22 -10.19 -4.31 -14.41
C ALA A 22 -9.36 -5.35 -13.69
N ASP A 23 -9.67 -6.61 -13.92
CA ASP A 23 -8.89 -7.70 -13.36
C ASP A 23 -7.45 -7.59 -13.83
N GLY A 24 -6.52 -7.81 -12.91
CA GLY A 24 -5.09 -7.69 -13.21
C GLY A 24 -4.47 -6.39 -12.74
N ASN A 25 -5.24 -5.30 -12.68
CA ASN A 25 -4.68 -4.02 -12.25
C ASN A 25 -4.33 -4.01 -10.77
N LYS A 26 -4.99 -4.86 -9.97
CA LYS A 26 -4.63 -5.02 -8.55
C LYS A 26 -3.20 -5.53 -8.40
N ARG A 27 -2.78 -6.44 -9.29
CA ARG A 27 -1.40 -6.94 -9.29
C ARG A 27 -0.42 -5.84 -9.67
N ILE A 28 -0.79 -5.01 -10.64
CA ILE A 28 0.06 -3.89 -11.06
C ILE A 28 0.25 -2.94 -9.88
N ALA A 29 -0.83 -2.61 -9.17
CA ALA A 29 -0.75 -1.73 -8.02
C ALA A 29 0.16 -2.32 -6.94
N ALA A 30 0.00 -3.61 -6.65
CA ALA A 30 0.84 -4.29 -5.67
C ALA A 30 2.31 -4.28 -6.08
N THR A 31 2.58 -4.55 -7.36
CA THR A 31 3.95 -4.57 -7.87
C THR A 31 4.59 -3.19 -7.77
N LEU A 32 3.85 -2.15 -8.16
CA LEU A 32 4.37 -0.78 -8.08
C LEU A 32 4.64 -0.36 -6.64
N PHE A 33 3.76 -0.79 -5.72
CA PHE A 33 3.96 -0.48 -4.31
C PHE A 33 5.20 -1.16 -3.76
N ILE A 34 5.40 -2.44 -4.08
CA ILE A 34 6.60 -3.18 -3.69
C ILE A 34 7.85 -2.48 -4.23
N TYR A 35 7.80 -2.07 -5.50
CA TYR A 35 8.91 -1.36 -6.12
C TYR A 35 9.21 -0.06 -5.37
N PHE A 36 8.17 0.70 -5.01
CA PHE A 36 8.31 1.93 -4.24
C PHE A 36 9.03 1.67 -2.91
N LEU A 37 8.54 0.66 -2.16
CA LEU A 37 9.13 0.35 -0.86
C LEU A 37 10.59 -0.07 -0.98
N ASN A 38 10.89 -0.86 -2.01
CA ASN A 38 12.25 -1.32 -2.24
C ASN A 38 13.16 -0.15 -2.64
N PHE A 39 12.66 0.75 -3.46
CA PHE A 39 13.42 1.92 -3.89
C PHE A 39 13.85 2.79 -2.71
N TYR A 40 12.95 2.96 -1.75
CA TYR A 40 13.25 3.77 -0.57
C TYR A 40 13.87 2.98 0.57
N GLY A 41 14.13 1.69 0.36
CA GLY A 41 14.80 0.87 1.34
C GLY A 41 13.97 0.49 2.55
N ILE A 42 12.64 0.54 2.45
CA ILE A 42 11.76 0.25 3.57
C ILE A 42 10.92 -1.02 3.37
N LEU A 43 11.24 -1.80 2.33
CA LEU A 43 10.50 -3.04 2.04
C LEU A 43 10.75 -4.11 3.10
N TYR A 44 11.97 -4.20 3.61
CA TYR A 44 12.35 -5.21 4.60
C TYR A 44 12.68 -4.56 5.93
N LYS A 45 12.28 -5.23 7.01
CA LYS A 45 12.63 -4.83 8.36
C LYS A 45 12.99 -6.09 9.13
N ASN A 46 14.19 -6.13 9.70
CA ASN A 46 14.70 -7.29 10.44
C ASN A 46 14.68 -8.58 9.60
N GLY A 47 14.97 -8.44 8.30
CA GLY A 47 15.01 -9.57 7.38
C GLY A 47 13.66 -10.04 6.88
N LYS A 48 12.58 -9.36 7.27
CA LYS A 48 11.23 -9.72 6.84
C LYS A 48 10.59 -8.59 6.07
N GLN A 49 9.80 -8.94 5.06
CA GLN A 49 9.05 -7.97 4.30
C GLN A 49 7.99 -7.33 5.20
N VAL A 50 7.91 -6.00 5.19
CA VAL A 50 7.02 -5.27 6.11
C VAL A 50 5.54 -5.54 5.82
N ILE A 51 5.20 -5.81 4.56
CA ILE A 51 3.86 -6.23 4.17
C ILE A 51 4.04 -7.43 3.24
N ASP A 52 3.53 -8.60 3.65
CA ASP A 52 3.64 -9.76 2.79
C ASP A 52 2.65 -9.67 1.63
N ASN A 53 2.83 -10.55 0.64
CA ASN A 53 2.03 -10.49 -0.58
C ASN A 53 0.54 -10.72 -0.31
N ASN A 54 0.21 -11.60 0.63
CA ASN A 54 -1.19 -11.85 0.98
C ASN A 54 -1.84 -10.65 1.63
N THR A 55 -1.13 -10.02 2.56
CA THR A 55 -1.62 -8.81 3.22
C THR A 55 -1.78 -7.68 2.22
N LEU A 56 -0.81 -7.53 1.32
CA LEU A 56 -0.87 -6.49 0.30
C LEU A 56 -2.06 -6.69 -0.63
N THR A 57 -2.33 -7.93 -1.03
CA THR A 57 -3.50 -8.24 -1.85
C THR A 57 -4.80 -7.85 -1.11
N ALA A 58 -4.88 -8.20 0.18
CA ALA A 58 -6.04 -7.83 0.98
C ALA A 58 -6.21 -6.32 1.08
N LEU A 59 -5.09 -5.59 1.25
CA LEU A 59 -5.14 -4.12 1.31
C LEU A 59 -5.59 -3.51 0.00
N THR A 60 -5.14 -4.04 -1.15
CA THR A 60 -5.59 -3.51 -2.43
C THR A 60 -7.09 -3.70 -2.62
N LEU A 61 -7.60 -4.86 -2.21
CA LEU A 61 -9.04 -5.12 -2.27
C LEU A 61 -9.82 -4.17 -1.35
N LEU A 62 -9.32 -3.99 -0.14
CA LEU A 62 -9.94 -3.08 0.82
C LEU A 62 -10.02 -1.66 0.27
N ILE A 63 -8.92 -1.18 -0.29
CA ILE A 63 -8.87 0.16 -0.87
C ILE A 63 -9.83 0.26 -2.05
N ALA A 64 -9.82 -0.73 -2.94
CA ALA A 64 -10.64 -0.70 -4.15
C ALA A 64 -12.12 -0.59 -3.82
N GLU A 65 -12.56 -1.24 -2.75
CA GLU A 65 -13.96 -1.25 -2.35
C GLU A 65 -14.33 -0.16 -1.35
N SER A 66 -13.35 0.62 -0.87
CA SER A 66 -13.59 1.59 0.17
C SER A 66 -14.32 2.83 -0.34
N ASN A 67 -15.04 3.46 0.58
CA ASN A 67 -15.67 4.75 0.34
C ASN A 67 -14.61 5.85 0.50
N PRO A 68 -14.63 6.91 -0.33
CA PRO A 68 -13.68 8.01 -0.18
C PRO A 68 -13.65 8.63 1.22
N LYS A 69 -14.74 8.52 1.98
CA LYS A 69 -14.79 9.00 3.36
C LYS A 69 -13.86 8.22 4.29
N GLU A 70 -13.45 7.02 3.89
CA GLU A 70 -12.60 6.14 4.69
C GLU A 70 -11.12 6.30 4.37
N LYS A 71 -10.77 7.23 3.48
CA LYS A 71 -9.40 7.39 3.00
C LYS A 71 -8.38 7.50 4.14
N GLU A 72 -8.63 8.38 5.11
CA GLU A 72 -7.66 8.61 6.17
C GLU A 72 -7.48 7.39 7.05
N VAL A 73 -8.58 6.69 7.35
CA VAL A 73 -8.52 5.46 8.15
C VAL A 73 -7.66 4.42 7.43
N ILE A 74 -7.85 4.28 6.13
CA ILE A 74 -7.12 3.30 5.34
C ILE A 74 -5.66 3.67 5.23
N ILE A 75 -5.34 4.94 5.02
CA ILE A 75 -3.96 5.40 4.96
C ILE A 75 -3.27 5.13 6.28
N ASP A 76 -3.94 5.40 7.40
CA ASP A 76 -3.39 5.11 8.71
C ASP A 76 -3.13 3.62 8.89
N LEU A 77 -4.02 2.78 8.41
CA LEU A 77 -3.85 1.33 8.47
C LEU A 77 -2.60 0.89 7.70
N VAL A 78 -2.44 1.39 6.47
CA VAL A 78 -1.25 1.06 5.67
C VAL A 78 0.01 1.56 6.36
N MET A 79 -0.02 2.78 6.88
CA MET A 79 1.13 3.33 7.60
C MET A 79 1.50 2.47 8.80
N ASN A 80 0.51 1.93 9.52
CA ASN A 80 0.77 1.07 10.64
C ASN A 80 1.52 -0.20 10.22
N PHE A 81 1.18 -0.77 9.07
CA PHE A 81 1.94 -1.91 8.55
C PHE A 81 3.37 -1.52 8.22
N LEU A 82 3.56 -0.34 7.62
CA LEU A 82 4.90 0.09 7.23
C LEU A 82 5.77 0.46 8.42
N ASN A 83 5.17 0.94 9.50
CA ASN A 83 5.88 1.32 10.72
C ASN A 83 5.96 0.20 11.74
N ASN A 84 5.37 -0.94 11.46
CA ASN A 84 5.33 -2.05 12.39
C ASN A 84 6.74 -2.58 12.65
N GLU A 85 7.02 -2.85 13.92
CA GLU A 85 8.33 -3.36 14.35
C GLU A 85 8.30 -4.84 14.69
#